data_2c480601c58a57cd5367aec605e02a94
#
_entry.id   2c480601c58a57cd5367aec605e02a94
#
_cell.length_a   1.000
_cell.length_b   1.000
_cell.length_c   1.000
_cell.angle_alpha   90.00
_cell.angle_beta   90.00
_cell.angle_gamma   90.00
#
_symmetry.space_group_name_H-M   'P 1'
#
loop_
_entity.id
_entity.type
_entity.pdbx_description
1 polymer ?
#
loop_
_entity_poly.entity_id
_entity_poly.type
_entity_poly.pdbx_seq_one_letter_code
_entity_poly.pdbx_strand_id
1 'polypeptide(L)'
;MRKRLLPLALLMLVAAPAWAEHPAECRVAENLTEPNFRLPHVTRAVGAKHLNILVVGAGSSQLPGTSGTGNAYPARLQQALASRLPGVDVKVTTDVKSGRTAAEMVKALPAALAASKPVLLVWQTGTVDAMLGVDPDLFSQSLDKGIKIARSAGADVVLINAQYSPRTESMIALGTYVDDMRWVALQQEVPLFDRFSIMKLWGELGTFDLYSATKKLDIAGRVHDCIGRLLADMVVSAAKPEEPPTNGSR
;
A
#
# COMPACT_ATOMS: atom_id res chain seq x y z
N MET A 1 44.81 -50.31 24.82
CA MET A 1 43.91 -49.14 25.15
C MET A 1 43.58 -48.44 23.88
N ARG A 2 42.36 -48.66 23.35
CA ARG A 2 41.87 -48.02 22.11
C ARG A 2 41.01 -46.77 22.49
N LYS A 3 41.52 -45.54 22.19
CA LYS A 3 40.80 -44.30 22.37
C LYS A 3 39.75 -44.18 21.26
N ARG A 4 38.47 -44.19 21.63
CA ARG A 4 37.34 -43.88 20.73
C ARG A 4 37.23 -42.36 20.63
N LEU A 5 37.46 -41.81 19.45
CA LEU A 5 37.13 -40.43 19.09
C LEU A 5 35.64 -40.37 18.76
N LEU A 6 34.85 -39.60 19.54
CA LEU A 6 33.48 -39.24 19.20
C LEU A 6 33.52 -38.12 18.15
N PRO A 7 32.73 -38.20 17.08
CA PRO A 7 32.58 -37.07 16.16
C PRO A 7 31.69 -36.01 16.80
N LEU A 8 32.20 -34.79 16.88
CA LEU A 8 31.47 -33.60 17.29
C LEU A 8 30.55 -33.17 16.12
N ALA A 9 29.25 -33.46 16.21
CA ALA A 9 28.27 -33.00 15.22
C ALA A 9 28.07 -31.51 15.41
N LEU A 10 28.55 -30.72 14.45
CA LEU A 10 28.32 -29.27 14.37
C LEU A 10 26.87 -29.00 13.91
N LEU A 11 25.98 -28.68 14.84
CA LEU A 11 24.63 -28.24 14.52
C LEU A 11 24.73 -26.86 13.89
N MET A 12 24.58 -26.76 12.57
CA MET A 12 24.35 -25.49 11.89
C MET A 12 22.92 -25.03 12.20
N LEU A 13 22.76 -24.03 13.08
CA LEU A 13 21.53 -23.29 13.23
C LEU A 13 21.32 -22.48 11.93
N VAL A 14 20.42 -22.93 11.09
CA VAL A 14 19.88 -22.12 10.00
C VAL A 14 18.99 -21.07 10.64
N ALA A 15 19.48 -19.84 10.79
CA ALA A 15 18.67 -18.71 11.19
C ALA A 15 17.66 -18.44 10.06
N ALA A 16 16.39 -18.78 10.28
CA ALA A 16 15.30 -18.33 9.41
C ALA A 16 15.32 -16.79 9.37
N PRO A 17 15.13 -16.17 8.20
CA PRO A 17 15.03 -14.72 8.13
C PRO A 17 13.87 -14.29 9.03
N ALA A 18 14.17 -13.55 10.08
CA ALA A 18 13.17 -12.89 10.90
C ALA A 18 12.53 -11.80 10.03
N TRP A 19 11.41 -12.12 9.40
CA TRP A 19 10.52 -11.12 8.86
C TRP A 19 10.18 -10.19 10.02
N ALA A 20 10.49 -8.91 9.88
CA ALA A 20 10.28 -7.95 10.95
C ALA A 20 8.79 -8.01 11.35
N GLU A 21 8.53 -8.64 12.50
CA GLU A 21 7.18 -8.87 12.98
C GLU A 21 6.51 -7.50 13.17
N HIS A 22 5.29 -7.35 12.65
CA HIS A 22 4.56 -6.11 12.82
C HIS A 22 4.33 -5.83 14.31
N PRO A 23 4.34 -4.54 14.70
CA PRO A 23 3.78 -4.15 16.00
C PRO A 23 2.40 -4.79 16.17
N ALA A 24 2.08 -5.28 17.35
CA ALA A 24 0.81 -5.99 17.60
C ALA A 24 -0.42 -5.20 17.15
N GLU A 25 -0.34 -3.86 17.26
CA GLU A 25 -1.39 -2.94 16.83
C GLU A 25 -1.58 -2.84 15.30
N CYS A 26 -0.59 -3.23 14.51
CA CYS A 26 -0.69 -3.24 13.05
C CYS A 26 -1.27 -4.55 12.49
N ARG A 27 -1.51 -5.55 13.34
CA ARG A 27 -2.02 -6.85 12.88
C ARG A 27 -3.45 -6.72 12.34
N VAL A 28 -3.67 -7.33 11.19
CA VAL A 28 -4.98 -7.46 10.54
C VAL A 28 -5.12 -8.87 9.99
N ALA A 29 -6.34 -9.23 9.61
CA ALA A 29 -6.56 -10.50 8.93
C ALA A 29 -5.82 -10.53 7.58
N GLU A 30 -5.19 -11.64 7.25
CA GLU A 30 -4.32 -11.81 6.08
C GLU A 30 -5.02 -11.43 4.77
N ASN A 31 -6.30 -11.81 4.63
CA ASN A 31 -7.12 -11.48 3.47
C ASN A 31 -7.31 -9.97 3.19
N LEU A 32 -7.00 -9.10 4.17
CA LEU A 32 -7.06 -7.64 3.97
C LEU A 32 -5.77 -7.07 3.35
N THR A 33 -4.71 -7.85 3.32
CA THR A 33 -3.39 -7.42 2.80
C THR A 33 -2.85 -8.35 1.71
N GLU A 34 -3.52 -9.48 1.47
CA GLU A 34 -3.15 -10.38 0.38
C GLU A 34 -3.52 -9.76 -0.98
N PRO A 35 -2.57 -9.63 -1.92
CA PRO A 35 -2.84 -9.04 -3.22
C PRO A 35 -3.55 -10.06 -4.13
N ASN A 36 -4.65 -9.63 -4.76
CA ASN A 36 -5.36 -10.45 -5.75
C ASN A 36 -4.64 -10.50 -7.11
N PHE A 37 -3.77 -9.54 -7.40
CA PHE A 37 -3.10 -9.39 -8.69
C PHE A 37 -1.61 -9.13 -8.50
N ARG A 38 -0.81 -9.45 -9.53
CA ARG A 38 0.65 -9.32 -9.53
C ARG A 38 1.11 -7.94 -10.00
N LEU A 39 2.36 -7.61 -9.64
CA LEU A 39 3.05 -6.38 -10.01
C LEU A 39 4.31 -6.70 -10.84
N PRO A 40 4.16 -7.04 -12.13
CA PRO A 40 5.28 -7.55 -12.94
C PRO A 40 6.39 -6.53 -13.18
N HIS A 41 6.08 -5.22 -13.25
CA HIS A 41 7.11 -4.19 -13.36
C HIS A 41 7.89 -4.05 -12.04
N VAL A 42 7.21 -4.15 -10.90
CA VAL A 42 7.87 -4.18 -9.58
C VAL A 42 8.75 -5.41 -9.45
N THR A 43 8.29 -6.60 -9.86
CA THR A 43 9.09 -7.84 -9.85
C THR A 43 10.42 -7.65 -10.59
N ARG A 44 10.37 -7.09 -11.81
CA ARG A 44 11.59 -6.81 -12.60
C ARG A 44 12.49 -5.77 -11.93
N ALA A 45 11.91 -4.71 -11.37
CA ALA A 45 12.63 -3.64 -10.70
C ALA A 45 13.36 -4.11 -9.44
N VAL A 46 12.72 -4.97 -8.66
CA VAL A 46 13.35 -5.62 -7.49
C VAL A 46 14.53 -6.51 -7.93
N GLY A 47 14.37 -7.29 -9.00
CA GLY A 47 15.46 -8.06 -9.60
C GLY A 47 16.62 -7.19 -10.09
N ALA A 48 16.34 -5.99 -10.60
CA ALA A 48 17.32 -4.98 -11.01
C ALA A 48 17.86 -4.14 -9.84
N LYS A 49 17.42 -4.41 -8.61
CA LYS A 49 17.81 -3.72 -7.36
C LYS A 49 17.51 -2.23 -7.34
N HIS A 50 16.49 -1.79 -8.06
CA HIS A 50 16.09 -0.39 -8.11
C HIS A 50 14.57 -0.25 -8.24
N LEU A 51 13.91 0.34 -7.24
CA LEU A 51 12.47 0.43 -7.14
C LEU A 51 12.01 1.88 -6.95
N ASN A 52 11.56 2.52 -8.03
CA ASN A 52 10.96 3.84 -8.03
C ASN A 52 9.44 3.76 -7.88
N ILE A 53 8.88 4.43 -6.89
CA ILE A 53 7.46 4.48 -6.59
C ILE A 53 6.99 5.93 -6.62
N LEU A 54 5.84 6.18 -7.25
CA LEU A 54 5.11 7.44 -7.15
C LEU A 54 3.86 7.22 -6.30
N VAL A 55 3.69 7.99 -5.24
CA VAL A 55 2.45 8.05 -4.47
C VAL A 55 1.67 9.28 -4.88
N VAL A 56 0.48 9.07 -5.44
CA VAL A 56 -0.49 10.13 -5.75
C VAL A 56 -1.61 10.07 -4.73
N GLY A 57 -2.00 11.22 -4.16
CA GLY A 57 -3.02 11.22 -3.13
C GLY A 57 -3.58 12.59 -2.77
N ALA A 58 -4.53 12.55 -1.83
CA ALA A 58 -5.15 13.72 -1.23
C ALA A 58 -4.63 13.97 0.20
N GLY A 59 -5.28 14.83 0.96
CA GLY A 59 -4.87 15.22 2.31
C GLY A 59 -4.64 14.06 3.28
N SER A 60 -5.37 12.95 3.12
CA SER A 60 -5.21 11.75 3.93
C SER A 60 -3.96 10.92 3.61
N SER A 61 -3.15 11.33 2.64
CA SER A 61 -1.82 10.75 2.36
C SER A 61 -0.68 11.52 3.02
N GLN A 62 -0.97 12.50 3.83
CA GLN A 62 0.02 13.31 4.57
C GLN A 62 -0.43 13.55 6.00
N LEU A 63 0.50 13.98 6.85
CA LEU A 63 0.23 14.42 8.20
C LEU A 63 0.66 15.89 8.36
N PRO A 64 -0.02 16.67 9.21
CA PRO A 64 0.36 18.06 9.46
C PRO A 64 1.65 18.17 10.28
N GLY A 65 2.24 19.36 10.26
CA GLY A 65 3.44 19.70 11.04
C GLY A 65 4.74 19.47 10.29
N THR A 66 5.85 19.94 10.86
CA THR A 66 7.18 19.93 10.23
C THR A 66 7.73 18.52 10.01
N SER A 67 7.38 17.55 10.85
CA SER A 67 7.73 16.12 10.70
C SER A 67 6.63 15.30 10.01
N GLY A 68 5.55 15.95 9.59
CA GLY A 68 4.38 15.25 9.04
C GLY A 68 4.69 14.41 7.82
N THR A 69 5.52 14.91 6.91
CA THR A 69 5.93 14.18 5.70
C THR A 69 6.68 12.89 6.04
N GLY A 70 7.62 12.93 7.00
CA GLY A 70 8.41 11.76 7.42
C GLY A 70 7.60 10.72 8.21
N ASN A 71 6.48 11.13 8.81
CA ASN A 71 5.59 10.26 9.58
C ASN A 71 4.38 9.76 8.77
N ALA A 72 4.13 10.32 7.59
CA ALA A 72 3.05 9.88 6.71
C ALA A 72 3.36 8.53 6.06
N TYR A 73 2.31 7.78 5.70
CA TYR A 73 2.45 6.43 5.17
C TYR A 73 3.36 6.31 3.92
N PRO A 74 3.50 7.29 3.03
CA PRO A 74 4.44 7.15 1.91
C PRO A 74 5.89 7.02 2.35
N ALA A 75 6.32 7.80 3.37
CA ALA A 75 7.66 7.68 3.94
C ALA A 75 7.83 6.36 4.72
N ARG A 76 6.79 5.92 5.43
CA ARG A 76 6.77 4.62 6.14
C ARG A 76 6.82 3.45 5.16
N LEU A 77 6.13 3.56 4.02
CA LEU A 77 6.23 2.60 2.91
C LEU A 77 7.67 2.47 2.42
N GLN A 78 8.36 3.58 2.16
CA GLN A 78 9.77 3.55 1.74
C GLN A 78 10.65 2.84 2.77
N GLN A 79 10.53 3.19 4.04
CA GLN A 79 11.30 2.59 5.13
C GLN A 79 11.02 1.08 5.23
N ALA A 80 9.75 0.69 5.17
CA ALA A 80 9.34 -0.70 5.26
C ALA A 80 9.81 -1.53 4.07
N LEU A 81 9.72 -1.01 2.84
CA LEU A 81 10.22 -1.68 1.63
C LEU A 81 11.74 -1.82 1.66
N ALA A 82 12.48 -0.78 2.06
CA ALA A 82 13.93 -0.85 2.20
C ALA A 82 14.37 -1.94 3.20
N SER A 83 13.62 -2.12 4.29
CA SER A 83 13.86 -3.19 5.26
C SER A 83 13.55 -4.58 4.74
N ARG A 84 12.48 -4.73 3.92
CA ARG A 84 12.03 -6.04 3.38
C ARG A 84 12.77 -6.47 2.13
N LEU A 85 13.39 -5.53 1.43
CA LEU A 85 14.11 -5.74 0.17
C LEU A 85 15.59 -5.33 0.32
N PRO A 86 16.38 -6.06 1.14
CA PRO A 86 17.78 -5.70 1.38
C PRO A 86 18.56 -5.70 0.06
N GLY A 87 19.34 -4.63 -0.17
CA GLY A 87 20.12 -4.44 -1.38
C GLY A 87 19.35 -3.89 -2.57
N VAL A 88 18.06 -3.54 -2.41
CA VAL A 88 17.27 -2.79 -3.39
C VAL A 88 17.26 -1.31 -3.01
N ASP A 89 17.64 -0.43 -3.95
CA ASP A 89 17.48 1.01 -3.80
C ASP A 89 16.00 1.39 -3.98
N VAL A 90 15.32 1.74 -2.88
CA VAL A 90 13.90 2.07 -2.86
C VAL A 90 13.72 3.58 -2.75
N LYS A 91 13.07 4.17 -3.75
CA LYS A 91 12.75 5.60 -3.77
C LYS A 91 11.25 5.81 -3.89
N VAL A 92 10.65 6.53 -2.94
CA VAL A 92 9.25 6.95 -2.98
C VAL A 92 9.19 8.46 -3.20
N THR A 93 8.55 8.88 -4.28
CA THR A 93 8.19 10.27 -4.56
C THR A 93 6.71 10.48 -4.35
N THR A 94 6.28 11.71 -4.02
CA THR A 94 4.89 12.01 -3.71
C THR A 94 4.37 13.16 -4.55
N ASP A 95 3.15 13.02 -5.08
CA ASP A 95 2.32 14.11 -5.59
C ASP A 95 1.00 14.13 -4.80
N VAL A 96 1.08 14.69 -3.59
CA VAL A 96 -0.05 14.76 -2.65
C VAL A 96 -0.51 16.19 -2.51
N LYS A 97 -1.81 16.44 -2.79
CA LYS A 97 -2.46 17.75 -2.61
C LYS A 97 -3.83 17.56 -1.97
N SER A 98 -4.10 18.29 -0.91
CA SER A 98 -5.41 18.29 -0.27
C SER A 98 -6.51 18.79 -1.25
N GLY A 99 -7.69 18.21 -1.12
CA GLY A 99 -8.89 18.65 -1.87
C GLY A 99 -8.96 18.18 -3.33
N ARG A 100 -7.99 17.37 -3.84
CA ARG A 100 -8.05 16.85 -5.21
C ARG A 100 -9.00 15.65 -5.34
N THR A 101 -9.86 15.70 -6.35
CA THR A 101 -10.66 14.56 -6.83
C THR A 101 -9.82 13.60 -7.68
N ALA A 102 -10.34 12.40 -7.94
CA ALA A 102 -9.72 11.45 -8.87
C ALA A 102 -9.51 12.06 -10.26
N ALA A 103 -10.47 12.79 -10.79
CA ALA A 103 -10.39 13.46 -12.10
C ALA A 103 -9.25 14.48 -12.17
N GLU A 104 -9.06 15.28 -11.11
CA GLU A 104 -7.96 16.25 -11.04
C GLU A 104 -6.60 15.58 -10.90
N MET A 105 -6.53 14.46 -10.17
CA MET A 105 -5.31 13.64 -10.09
C MET A 105 -4.96 13.07 -11.46
N VAL A 106 -5.92 12.52 -12.20
CA VAL A 106 -5.75 11.99 -13.56
C VAL A 106 -5.23 13.06 -14.52
N LYS A 107 -5.72 14.29 -14.41
CA LYS A 107 -5.24 15.42 -15.23
C LYS A 107 -3.77 15.73 -15.00
N ALA A 108 -3.29 15.61 -13.76
CA ALA A 108 -1.90 15.88 -13.38
C ALA A 108 -0.96 14.69 -13.60
N LEU A 109 -1.51 13.47 -13.69
CA LEU A 109 -0.78 12.21 -13.69
C LEU A 109 0.30 12.09 -14.77
N PRO A 110 0.08 12.48 -16.06
CA PRO A 110 1.11 12.38 -17.09
C PRO A 110 2.41 13.14 -16.75
N ALA A 111 2.28 14.35 -16.22
CA ALA A 111 3.43 15.15 -15.82
C ALA A 111 4.17 14.55 -14.61
N ALA A 112 3.43 14.03 -13.61
CA ALA A 112 4.01 13.38 -12.44
C ALA A 112 4.76 12.08 -12.80
N LEU A 113 4.20 11.27 -13.70
CA LEU A 113 4.84 10.05 -14.22
C LEU A 113 6.11 10.37 -15.02
N ALA A 114 6.05 11.38 -15.90
CA ALA A 114 7.21 11.81 -16.69
C ALA A 114 8.37 12.30 -15.82
N ALA A 115 8.06 13.03 -14.73
CA ALA A 115 9.04 13.58 -13.82
C ALA A 115 9.70 12.51 -12.93
N SER A 116 8.94 11.55 -12.42
CA SER A 116 9.41 10.55 -11.45
C SER A 116 9.82 9.22 -12.08
N LYS A 117 9.33 8.90 -13.29
CA LYS A 117 9.56 7.63 -14.01
C LYS A 117 9.39 6.40 -13.10
N PRO A 118 8.24 6.26 -12.43
CA PRO A 118 8.04 5.19 -11.48
C PRO A 118 7.77 3.87 -12.19
N VAL A 119 8.08 2.76 -11.52
CA VAL A 119 7.65 1.41 -11.93
C VAL A 119 6.38 0.98 -11.19
N LEU A 120 6.00 1.74 -10.15
CA LEU A 120 4.79 1.54 -9.37
C LEU A 120 4.12 2.89 -9.08
N LEU A 121 2.85 3.01 -9.44
CA LEU A 121 1.95 4.04 -8.97
C LEU A 121 1.14 3.51 -7.77
N VAL A 122 1.28 4.14 -6.63
CA VAL A 122 0.38 3.96 -5.48
C VAL A 122 -0.58 5.13 -5.48
N TRP A 123 -1.87 4.85 -5.73
CA TRP A 123 -2.87 5.91 -5.94
C TRP A 123 -3.97 5.86 -4.90
N GLN A 124 -3.98 6.84 -4.00
CA GLN A 124 -5.00 7.01 -2.96
C GLN A 124 -6.02 8.07 -3.38
N THR A 125 -7.32 7.71 -3.43
CA THR A 125 -8.39 8.62 -3.82
C THR A 125 -9.75 8.20 -3.23
N GLY A 126 -10.84 8.86 -3.63
CA GLY A 126 -12.22 8.55 -3.29
C GLY A 126 -12.80 9.38 -2.14
N THR A 127 -12.00 9.80 -1.16
CA THR A 127 -12.52 10.59 -0.02
C THR A 127 -13.04 11.97 -0.46
N VAL A 128 -12.26 12.67 -1.30
CA VAL A 128 -12.65 14.01 -1.79
C VAL A 128 -13.82 13.92 -2.76
N ASP A 129 -13.82 12.90 -3.61
CA ASP A 129 -14.89 12.61 -4.54
C ASP A 129 -16.21 12.40 -3.80
N ALA A 130 -16.20 11.60 -2.74
CA ALA A 130 -17.35 11.39 -1.87
C ALA A 130 -17.79 12.68 -1.14
N MET A 131 -16.83 13.48 -0.64
CA MET A 131 -17.13 14.74 0.03
C MET A 131 -17.82 15.75 -0.87
N LEU A 132 -17.47 15.76 -2.15
CA LEU A 132 -18.01 16.69 -3.16
C LEU A 132 -19.22 16.10 -3.90
N GLY A 133 -19.62 14.86 -3.61
CA GLY A 133 -20.73 14.19 -4.30
C GLY A 133 -20.47 14.02 -5.80
N VAL A 134 -19.21 13.74 -6.19
CA VAL A 134 -18.86 13.42 -7.58
C VAL A 134 -19.67 12.21 -8.01
N ASP A 135 -20.26 12.27 -9.20
CA ASP A 135 -21.02 11.15 -9.75
C ASP A 135 -20.17 9.87 -9.74
N PRO A 136 -20.66 8.74 -9.17
CA PRO A 136 -19.92 7.50 -9.06
C PRO A 136 -19.41 6.94 -10.38
N ASP A 137 -20.17 7.10 -11.48
CA ASP A 137 -19.75 6.66 -12.81
C ASP A 137 -18.57 7.50 -13.32
N LEU A 138 -18.57 8.81 -13.08
CA LEU A 138 -17.46 9.69 -13.43
C LEU A 138 -16.23 9.43 -12.58
N PHE A 139 -16.41 9.04 -11.31
CA PHE A 139 -15.34 8.61 -10.44
C PHE A 139 -14.69 7.32 -10.97
N SER A 140 -15.50 6.30 -11.29
CA SER A 140 -15.03 5.02 -11.84
C SER A 140 -14.31 5.21 -13.18
N GLN A 141 -14.85 6.06 -14.10
CA GLN A 141 -14.19 6.41 -15.35
C GLN A 141 -12.83 7.11 -15.12
N SER A 142 -12.71 7.91 -14.07
CA SER A 142 -11.45 8.55 -13.71
C SER A 142 -10.42 7.53 -13.26
N LEU A 143 -10.83 6.52 -12.45
CA LEU A 143 -9.95 5.42 -12.05
C LEU A 143 -9.44 4.64 -13.26
N ASP A 144 -10.34 4.22 -14.14
CA ASP A 144 -10.00 3.49 -15.38
C ASP A 144 -8.99 4.26 -16.23
N LYS A 145 -9.24 5.55 -16.42
CA LYS A 145 -8.35 6.42 -17.21
C LYS A 145 -6.98 6.55 -16.55
N GLY A 146 -6.91 6.75 -15.25
CA GLY A 146 -5.64 6.88 -14.51
C GLY A 146 -4.82 5.59 -14.56
N ILE A 147 -5.45 4.42 -14.40
CA ILE A 147 -4.80 3.12 -14.52
C ILE A 147 -4.20 2.93 -15.93
N LYS A 148 -4.98 3.24 -16.97
CA LYS A 148 -4.50 3.16 -18.37
C LYS A 148 -3.31 4.08 -18.63
N ILE A 149 -3.33 5.31 -18.11
CA ILE A 149 -2.21 6.26 -18.23
C ILE A 149 -0.96 5.72 -17.54
N ALA A 150 -1.07 5.19 -16.31
CA ALA A 150 0.06 4.62 -15.58
C ALA A 150 0.66 3.41 -16.29
N ARG A 151 -0.18 2.48 -16.76
CA ARG A 151 0.26 1.31 -17.52
C ARG A 151 0.95 1.69 -18.83
N SER A 152 0.42 2.69 -19.55
CA SER A 152 1.05 3.20 -20.78
C SER A 152 2.42 3.84 -20.52
N ALA A 153 2.66 4.32 -19.30
CA ALA A 153 3.95 4.84 -18.86
C ALA A 153 4.90 3.73 -18.33
N GLY A 154 4.48 2.45 -18.34
CA GLY A 154 5.27 1.32 -17.86
C GLY A 154 5.26 1.14 -16.33
N ALA A 155 4.24 1.65 -15.65
CA ALA A 155 4.08 1.48 -14.20
C ALA A 155 2.95 0.49 -13.87
N ASP A 156 3.21 -0.40 -12.90
CA ASP A 156 2.15 -1.12 -12.20
C ASP A 156 1.33 -0.14 -11.34
N VAL A 157 0.13 -0.54 -10.94
CA VAL A 157 -0.76 0.29 -10.13
C VAL A 157 -1.21 -0.48 -8.89
N VAL A 158 -1.17 0.17 -7.74
CA VAL A 158 -1.88 -0.23 -6.51
C VAL A 158 -2.84 0.90 -6.15
N LEU A 159 -4.12 0.58 -6.06
CA LEU A 159 -5.12 1.53 -5.56
C LEU A 159 -5.16 1.49 -4.03
N ILE A 160 -5.42 2.63 -3.41
CA ILE A 160 -5.73 2.76 -1.98
C ILE A 160 -7.06 3.49 -1.86
N ASN A 161 -8.07 2.85 -1.26
CA ASN A 161 -9.36 3.48 -1.08
C ASN A 161 -9.39 4.50 0.08
N ALA A 162 -10.56 5.06 0.36
CA ALA A 162 -10.77 6.11 1.34
C ALA A 162 -10.32 5.67 2.75
N GLN A 163 -9.85 6.64 3.54
CA GLN A 163 -9.65 6.38 4.96
C GLN A 163 -10.99 6.30 5.69
N TYR A 164 -11.06 5.39 6.64
CA TYR A 164 -12.19 5.29 7.57
C TYR A 164 -11.97 6.14 8.81
N SER A 165 -13.02 6.77 9.29
CA SER A 165 -13.22 7.15 10.68
C SER A 165 -14.71 7.17 10.99
N PRO A 166 -15.15 6.91 12.23
CA PRO A 166 -16.58 6.97 12.58
C PRO A 166 -17.21 8.32 12.25
N ARG A 167 -16.46 9.41 12.43
CA ARG A 167 -16.92 10.75 12.11
C ARG A 167 -17.10 10.95 10.60
N THR A 168 -16.17 10.48 9.80
CA THR A 168 -16.25 10.63 8.33
C THR A 168 -17.40 9.79 7.79
N GLU A 169 -17.55 8.54 8.24
CA GLU A 169 -18.64 7.65 7.82
C GLU A 169 -20.03 8.22 8.15
N SER A 170 -20.17 8.93 9.30
CA SER A 170 -21.46 9.54 9.66
C SER A 170 -21.82 10.79 8.86
N MET A 171 -20.86 11.40 8.17
CA MET A 171 -21.04 12.68 7.45
C MET A 171 -21.03 12.52 5.93
N ILE A 172 -20.44 11.46 5.39
CA ILE A 172 -20.14 11.30 3.96
C ILE A 172 -20.48 9.87 3.54
N ALA A 173 -21.18 9.72 2.43
CA ALA A 173 -21.51 8.41 1.84
C ALA A 173 -20.26 7.77 1.18
N LEU A 174 -19.26 7.35 1.99
CA LEU A 174 -18.03 6.74 1.49
C LEU A 174 -18.24 5.38 0.85
N GLY A 175 -19.26 4.62 1.28
CA GLY A 175 -19.49 3.23 0.90
C GLY A 175 -19.51 3.03 -0.61
N THR A 176 -20.26 3.84 -1.35
CA THR A 176 -20.36 3.78 -2.81
C THR A 176 -18.97 3.88 -3.47
N TYR A 177 -18.18 4.89 -3.10
CA TYR A 177 -16.84 5.09 -3.68
C TYR A 177 -15.83 4.00 -3.30
N VAL A 178 -15.98 3.43 -2.10
CA VAL A 178 -15.18 2.27 -1.68
C VAL A 178 -15.51 1.05 -2.51
N ASP A 179 -16.80 0.79 -2.75
CA ASP A 179 -17.26 -0.35 -3.55
C ASP A 179 -16.93 -0.18 -5.04
N ASP A 180 -17.04 1.02 -5.58
CA ASP A 180 -16.61 1.33 -6.94
C ASP A 180 -15.09 1.09 -7.13
N MET A 181 -14.28 1.49 -6.15
CA MET A 181 -12.83 1.20 -6.22
C MET A 181 -12.53 -0.30 -6.17
N ARG A 182 -13.27 -1.06 -5.37
CA ARG A 182 -13.14 -2.54 -5.34
C ARG A 182 -13.49 -3.14 -6.69
N TRP A 183 -14.59 -2.67 -7.27
CA TRP A 183 -15.05 -3.13 -8.58
C TRP A 183 -14.05 -2.79 -9.69
N VAL A 184 -13.61 -1.54 -9.77
CA VAL A 184 -12.63 -1.10 -10.78
C VAL A 184 -11.31 -1.84 -10.60
N ALA A 185 -10.82 -2.02 -9.37
CA ALA A 185 -9.60 -2.78 -9.10
C ALA A 185 -9.69 -4.21 -9.64
N LEU A 186 -10.84 -4.88 -9.42
CA LEU A 186 -11.10 -6.22 -9.93
C LEU A 186 -11.17 -6.23 -11.47
N GLN A 187 -11.91 -5.31 -12.09
CA GLN A 187 -12.06 -5.22 -13.54
C GLN A 187 -10.76 -4.89 -14.27
N GLN A 188 -9.93 -4.07 -13.65
CA GLN A 188 -8.65 -3.64 -14.20
C GLN A 188 -7.48 -4.53 -13.76
N GLU A 189 -7.74 -5.59 -13.00
CA GLU A 189 -6.70 -6.51 -12.51
C GLU A 189 -5.53 -5.75 -11.86
N VAL A 190 -5.85 -4.84 -10.92
CA VAL A 190 -4.87 -4.12 -10.11
C VAL A 190 -5.10 -4.39 -8.63
N PRO A 191 -4.03 -4.58 -7.81
CA PRO A 191 -4.20 -4.73 -6.38
C PRO A 191 -4.89 -3.51 -5.76
N LEU A 192 -5.80 -3.77 -4.82
CA LEU A 192 -6.41 -2.75 -3.97
C LEU A 192 -5.95 -2.95 -2.52
N PHE A 193 -5.30 -1.95 -1.96
CA PHE A 193 -5.08 -1.85 -0.52
C PHE A 193 -6.35 -1.29 0.13
N ASP A 194 -7.17 -2.16 0.73
CA ASP A 194 -8.45 -1.78 1.33
C ASP A 194 -8.24 -1.10 2.69
N ARG A 195 -7.72 0.14 2.63
CA ARG A 195 -7.48 0.98 3.79
C ARG A 195 -8.75 1.23 4.61
N PHE A 196 -9.90 1.34 3.95
CA PHE A 196 -11.19 1.54 4.59
C PHE A 196 -11.52 0.39 5.54
N SER A 197 -11.48 -0.85 5.04
CA SER A 197 -11.77 -2.03 5.86
C SER A 197 -10.75 -2.25 6.97
N ILE A 198 -9.46 -2.04 6.69
CA ILE A 198 -8.39 -2.14 7.69
C ILE A 198 -8.64 -1.16 8.84
N MET A 199 -8.89 0.11 8.53
CA MET A 199 -9.12 1.13 9.54
C MET A 199 -10.45 0.93 10.28
N LYS A 200 -11.50 0.45 9.60
CA LYS A 200 -12.77 0.11 10.22
C LYS A 200 -12.58 -1.01 11.26
N LEU A 201 -11.89 -2.08 10.89
CA LEU A 201 -11.53 -3.17 11.81
C LEU A 201 -10.77 -2.65 13.04
N TRP A 202 -9.77 -1.80 12.86
CA TRP A 202 -9.03 -1.20 13.98
C TRP A 202 -9.92 -0.36 14.91
N GLY A 203 -10.87 0.38 14.35
CA GLY A 203 -11.85 1.15 15.12
C GLY A 203 -12.80 0.25 15.91
N GLU A 204 -13.33 -0.80 15.28
CA GLU A 204 -14.25 -1.76 15.91
C GLU A 204 -13.59 -2.58 17.02
N LEU A 205 -12.33 -2.96 16.85
CA LEU A 205 -11.53 -3.67 17.86
C LEU A 205 -10.96 -2.75 18.95
N GLY A 206 -11.13 -1.42 18.83
CA GLY A 206 -10.54 -0.47 19.75
C GLY A 206 -9.01 -0.38 19.69
N THR A 207 -8.39 -0.89 18.61
CA THR A 207 -6.92 -0.84 18.41
C THR A 207 -6.43 0.60 18.32
N PHE A 208 -7.16 1.45 17.62
CA PHE A 208 -6.92 2.89 17.53
C PHE A 208 -8.20 3.68 17.82
N ASP A 209 -8.10 4.74 18.61
CA ASP A 209 -9.17 5.73 18.78
C ASP A 209 -9.25 6.62 17.52
N LEU A 210 -9.89 6.10 16.48
CA LEU A 210 -10.03 6.80 15.19
C LEU A 210 -11.00 7.99 15.26
N TYR A 211 -11.82 8.08 16.30
CA TYR A 211 -12.68 9.24 16.55
C TYR A 211 -11.85 10.48 16.94
N SER A 212 -10.84 10.27 17.78
CA SER A 212 -9.95 11.33 18.27
C SER A 212 -8.69 11.51 17.43
N ALA A 213 -8.38 10.62 16.50
CA ALA A 213 -7.12 10.60 15.73
C ALA A 213 -6.85 11.89 14.95
N THR A 214 -7.90 12.62 14.55
CA THR A 214 -7.75 13.92 13.85
C THR A 214 -7.15 15.01 14.74
N LYS A 215 -7.19 14.85 16.06
CA LYS A 215 -6.67 15.80 17.05
C LYS A 215 -5.41 15.29 17.75
N LYS A 216 -5.12 14.00 17.66
CA LYS A 216 -3.99 13.32 18.31
C LYS A 216 -3.03 12.82 17.22
N LEU A 217 -2.02 13.65 16.92
CA LEU A 217 -1.05 13.36 15.86
C LEU A 217 -0.19 12.12 16.11
N ASP A 218 -0.02 11.72 17.38
CA ASP A 218 0.63 10.47 17.76
C ASP A 218 -0.17 9.26 17.30
N ILE A 219 -1.48 9.23 17.51
CA ILE A 219 -2.36 8.16 17.01
C ILE A 219 -2.34 8.14 15.48
N ALA A 220 -2.49 9.30 14.84
CA ALA A 220 -2.43 9.40 13.38
C ALA A 220 -1.09 8.89 12.82
N GLY A 221 0.03 9.23 13.48
CA GLY A 221 1.36 8.75 13.12
C GLY A 221 1.50 7.22 13.21
N ARG A 222 0.96 6.59 14.25
CA ARG A 222 0.95 5.14 14.43
C ARG A 222 0.07 4.45 13.37
N VAL A 223 -1.12 4.99 13.08
CA VAL A 223 -1.98 4.51 11.98
C VAL A 223 -1.23 4.56 10.65
N HIS A 224 -0.57 5.69 10.35
CA HIS A 224 0.21 5.82 9.11
C HIS A 224 1.42 4.88 9.06
N ASP A 225 2.07 4.59 10.19
CA ASP A 225 3.15 3.59 10.26
C ASP A 225 2.62 2.19 9.92
N CYS A 226 1.50 1.78 10.52
CA CYS A 226 0.86 0.51 10.20
C CYS A 226 0.43 0.42 8.71
N ILE A 227 -0.20 1.47 8.17
CA ILE A 227 -0.58 1.52 6.75
C ILE A 227 0.66 1.35 5.85
N GLY A 228 1.75 2.05 6.13
CA GLY A 228 2.98 1.94 5.34
C GLY A 228 3.59 0.54 5.36
N ARG A 229 3.59 -0.11 6.53
CA ARG A 229 4.10 -1.49 6.70
C ARG A 229 3.24 -2.52 5.98
N LEU A 230 1.92 -2.48 6.17
CA LEU A 230 0.98 -3.41 5.54
C LEU A 230 0.97 -3.25 4.01
N LEU A 231 1.04 -2.01 3.53
CA LEU A 231 1.16 -1.74 2.10
C LEU A 231 2.48 -2.27 1.52
N ALA A 232 3.58 -2.17 2.29
CA ALA A 232 4.86 -2.76 1.88
C ALA A 232 4.77 -4.28 1.75
N ASP A 233 4.08 -4.96 2.67
CA ASP A 233 3.88 -6.41 2.60
C ASP A 233 3.07 -6.81 1.38
N MET A 234 1.98 -6.09 1.09
CA MET A 234 1.19 -6.29 -0.12
C MET A 234 2.05 -6.13 -1.38
N VAL A 235 2.85 -5.06 -1.48
CA VAL A 235 3.73 -4.82 -2.63
C VAL A 235 4.76 -5.94 -2.79
N VAL A 236 5.41 -6.36 -1.70
CA VAL A 236 6.39 -7.46 -1.73
C VAL A 236 5.73 -8.78 -2.12
N SER A 237 4.53 -9.07 -1.58
CA SER A 237 3.79 -10.28 -1.93
C SER A 237 3.35 -10.30 -3.39
N ALA A 238 2.84 -9.15 -3.90
CA ALA A 238 2.43 -9.00 -5.30
C ALA A 238 3.61 -9.08 -6.29
N ALA A 239 4.83 -8.76 -5.84
CA ALA A 239 6.05 -8.80 -6.63
C ALA A 239 6.76 -10.16 -6.65
N LYS A 240 6.28 -11.16 -5.90
CA LYS A 240 6.86 -12.51 -5.97
C LYS A 240 6.65 -13.09 -7.37
N PRO A 241 7.66 -13.78 -7.95
CA PRO A 241 7.45 -14.56 -9.17
C PRO A 241 6.31 -15.58 -8.98
N GLU A 242 5.58 -15.90 -10.05
CA GLU A 242 4.67 -17.03 -10.02
C GLU A 242 5.45 -18.31 -9.73
N GLU A 243 5.04 -19.06 -8.72
CA GLU A 243 5.53 -20.42 -8.55
C GLU A 243 5.03 -21.23 -9.75
N PRO A 244 5.92 -21.97 -10.44
CA PRO A 244 5.48 -22.84 -11.52
C PRO A 244 4.41 -23.81 -10.96
N PRO A 245 3.38 -24.15 -11.76
CA PRO A 245 2.34 -25.06 -11.31
C PRO A 245 3.01 -26.33 -10.81
N THR A 246 2.78 -26.68 -9.54
CA THR A 246 3.23 -27.96 -8.99
C THR A 246 2.52 -29.05 -9.79
N ASN A 247 3.26 -29.68 -10.73
CA ASN A 247 2.76 -30.86 -11.44
C ASN A 247 2.39 -31.88 -10.39
N GLY A 248 1.09 -31.93 -10.04
CA GLY A 248 0.57 -32.98 -9.20
C GLY A 248 0.92 -34.32 -9.86
N SER A 249 1.83 -35.03 -9.22
CA SER A 249 2.12 -36.41 -9.53
C SER A 249 0.81 -37.20 -9.50
N ARG A 250 0.38 -37.64 -10.68
CA ARG A 250 -0.68 -38.65 -10.84
C ARG A 250 -0.18 -39.99 -10.32
#